data_43519a0a4e438b5c411a51f1b188ed0a
#
_entry.id   43519a0a4e438b5c411a51f1b188ed0a
#
_cell.length_a   1.000
_cell.length_b   1.000
_cell.length_c   1.000
_cell.angle_alpha   90.00
_cell.angle_beta   90.00
_cell.angle_gamma   90.00
#
_symmetry.space_group_name_H-M   'P 1'
#
loop_
_entity.id
_entity.type
_entity.pdbx_description
1 polymer ?
#
loop_
_entity_poly.entity_id
_entity_poly.type
_entity_poly.pdbx_seq_one_letter_code
_entity_poly.pdbx_strand_id
1 'polypeptide(L)'
;NTFCCVIGKKSKEFMSILADMLIKIIGIENVCNIPLQKFNDKFKNDLIANKLLNIVNELPKEEVKDVTTFKNLVARDTIEIKCTGKETTYIKNVTKHLFFASKLPTLKEGIYDERFFKQMLVIKCDEEITVDEEELLEKSCLEYIISSAIREYLEMLDNEKIEFANKEESDRVVAEYKAGNLEDSNSIKEFINSEDGLDSCFEETDIVKRTEINEYYNNWCIDNDYKPEKKAKLYKEILKTGRYEDTTALGGYPCFKRKVDRSDNNARI
;
A
#
# COMPACT_ATOMS: atom_id res chain seq x y z
N ASN A 1 9.69 4.92 -17.83
CA ASN A 1 8.33 4.41 -17.70
C ASN A 1 8.14 3.87 -16.29
N THR A 2 7.83 4.77 -15.35
CA THR A 2 7.65 4.48 -13.92
C THR A 2 6.39 5.17 -13.40
N PHE A 3 5.84 4.64 -12.32
CA PHE A 3 4.87 5.29 -11.46
C PHE A 3 5.45 5.43 -10.04
N CYS A 4 4.96 6.40 -9.29
CA CYS A 4 5.48 6.70 -7.97
C CYS A 4 4.42 6.42 -6.89
N CYS A 5 4.83 5.76 -5.82
CA CYS A 5 4.08 5.62 -4.57
C CYS A 5 4.84 6.35 -3.46
N VAL A 6 4.21 7.33 -2.85
CA VAL A 6 4.72 8.00 -1.64
C VAL A 6 3.98 7.40 -0.45
N ILE A 7 4.72 6.79 0.47
CA ILE A 7 4.12 6.08 1.60
C ILE A 7 4.59 6.63 2.94
N GLY A 8 3.68 6.74 3.89
CA GLY A 8 3.99 7.18 5.25
C GLY A 8 2.74 7.33 6.11
N LYS A 9 2.81 6.86 7.35
CA LYS A 9 1.68 6.97 8.28
C LYS A 9 1.61 8.35 8.94
N LYS A 10 2.75 8.98 9.22
CA LYS A 10 2.86 10.24 9.97
C LYS A 10 2.80 11.49 9.09
N SER A 11 2.95 11.33 7.79
CA SER A 11 3.12 12.44 6.82
C SER A 11 1.87 12.69 5.96
N LYS A 12 0.69 12.27 6.40
CA LYS A 12 -0.55 12.39 5.60
C LYS A 12 -0.87 13.83 5.21
N GLU A 13 -0.74 14.75 6.15
CA GLU A 13 -0.97 16.17 5.92
C GLU A 13 0.00 16.74 4.87
N PHE A 14 1.29 16.50 5.05
CA PHE A 14 2.31 16.88 4.07
C PHE A 14 2.04 16.28 2.68
N MET A 15 1.67 15.01 2.59
CA MET A 15 1.34 14.36 1.32
C MET A 15 0.14 15.01 0.63
N SER A 16 -0.86 15.46 1.41
CA SER A 16 -2.01 16.20 0.86
C SER A 16 -1.58 17.55 0.30
N ILE A 17 -0.80 18.33 1.05
CA ILE A 17 -0.27 19.62 0.61
C ILE A 17 0.60 19.45 -0.65
N LEU A 18 1.44 18.42 -0.70
CA LEU A 18 2.25 18.12 -1.88
C LEU A 18 1.38 17.79 -3.10
N ALA A 19 0.26 17.09 -2.91
CA ALA A 19 -0.69 16.82 -3.99
C ALA A 19 -1.32 18.10 -4.51
N ASP A 20 -1.79 18.97 -3.61
CA ASP A 20 -2.42 20.26 -3.95
C ASP A 20 -1.43 21.20 -4.67
N MET A 21 -0.19 21.22 -4.22
CA MET A 21 0.90 21.94 -4.88
C MET A 21 1.09 21.46 -6.33
N LEU A 22 1.18 20.14 -6.55
CA LEU A 22 1.35 19.58 -7.88
C LEU A 22 0.13 19.85 -8.78
N ILE A 23 -1.08 19.76 -8.23
CA ILE A 23 -2.31 20.10 -8.96
C ILE A 23 -2.31 21.58 -9.36
N LYS A 24 -1.87 22.47 -8.48
CA LYS A 24 -1.79 23.90 -8.74
C LYS A 24 -0.75 24.24 -9.82
N ILE A 25 0.38 23.52 -9.84
CA ILE A 25 1.44 23.67 -10.86
C ILE A 25 0.96 23.18 -12.23
N ILE A 26 0.30 22.03 -12.29
CA ILE A 26 -0.04 21.34 -13.55
C ILE A 26 -1.36 21.85 -14.12
N GLY A 27 -2.24 22.37 -13.30
CA GLY A 27 -3.62 22.74 -13.61
C GLY A 27 -4.58 21.57 -13.46
N ILE A 28 -5.70 21.81 -12.77
CA ILE A 28 -6.70 20.78 -12.43
C ILE A 28 -7.28 20.09 -13.67
N GLU A 29 -7.38 20.82 -14.79
CA GLU A 29 -7.87 20.29 -16.08
C GLU A 29 -6.94 19.22 -16.67
N ASN A 30 -5.68 19.22 -16.29
CA ASN A 30 -4.66 18.27 -16.75
C ASN A 30 -4.45 17.09 -15.78
N VAL A 31 -5.22 17.04 -14.69
CA VAL A 31 -5.11 16.03 -13.64
C VAL A 31 -6.33 15.12 -13.66
N CYS A 32 -6.14 13.86 -13.30
CA CYS A 32 -7.21 12.91 -12.96
C CYS A 32 -6.90 12.21 -11.64
N ASN A 33 -7.92 11.55 -11.07
CA ASN A 33 -7.82 10.81 -9.81
C ASN A 33 -8.42 9.42 -10.02
N ILE A 34 -7.56 8.48 -10.45
CA ILE A 34 -7.95 7.09 -10.68
C ILE A 34 -7.11 6.20 -9.77
N PRO A 35 -7.69 5.58 -8.74
CA PRO A 35 -6.97 4.65 -7.88
C PRO A 35 -6.48 3.42 -8.64
N LEU A 36 -5.36 2.84 -8.18
CA LEU A 36 -4.75 1.65 -8.78
C LEU A 36 -5.76 0.50 -8.95
N GLN A 37 -6.67 0.32 -8.00
CA GLN A 37 -7.72 -0.70 -7.99
C GLN A 37 -8.76 -0.56 -9.11
N LYS A 38 -8.85 0.61 -9.75
CA LYS A 38 -9.93 0.95 -10.70
C LYS A 38 -9.49 1.02 -12.17
N PHE A 39 -8.22 0.75 -12.49
CA PHE A 39 -7.72 0.79 -13.87
C PHE A 39 -8.30 -0.29 -14.80
N ASN A 40 -8.82 -1.37 -14.25
CA ASN A 40 -9.50 -2.41 -15.03
C ASN A 40 -10.99 -2.11 -15.29
N ASP A 41 -11.51 -1.02 -14.72
CA ASP A 41 -12.85 -0.53 -15.01
C ASP A 41 -12.85 0.19 -16.37
N LYS A 42 -13.55 -0.40 -17.35
CA LYS A 42 -13.59 0.08 -18.73
C LYS A 42 -14.07 1.52 -18.86
N PHE A 43 -14.87 1.99 -17.91
CA PHE A 43 -15.39 3.37 -17.89
C PHE A 43 -14.41 4.40 -17.30
N LYS A 44 -13.35 3.95 -16.64
CA LYS A 44 -12.34 4.84 -16.04
C LYS A 44 -11.22 5.24 -16.98
N ASN A 45 -10.98 4.45 -18.03
CA ASN A 45 -9.92 4.73 -19.00
C ASN A 45 -10.16 6.02 -19.80
N ASP A 46 -11.41 6.43 -19.94
CA ASP A 46 -11.75 7.70 -20.60
C ASP A 46 -11.26 8.92 -19.81
N LEU A 47 -11.19 8.80 -18.48
CA LEU A 47 -10.78 9.88 -17.58
C LEU A 47 -9.28 10.19 -17.68
N ILE A 48 -8.47 9.25 -18.18
CA ILE A 48 -7.02 9.42 -18.31
C ILE A 48 -6.63 10.09 -19.63
N ALA A 49 -7.55 10.09 -20.61
CA ALA A 49 -7.29 10.67 -21.91
C ALA A 49 -6.92 12.16 -21.79
N ASN A 50 -5.80 12.53 -22.42
CA ASN A 50 -5.29 13.91 -22.43
C ASN A 50 -4.92 14.48 -21.04
N LYS A 51 -4.71 13.61 -20.03
CA LYS A 51 -4.22 14.03 -18.72
C LYS A 51 -2.69 13.91 -18.64
N LEU A 52 -2.09 14.82 -17.91
CA LEU A 52 -0.64 14.83 -17.66
C LEU A 52 -0.29 14.07 -16.38
N LEU A 53 -1.14 14.16 -15.36
CA LEU A 53 -0.93 13.54 -14.06
C LEU A 53 -2.20 12.83 -13.57
N ASN A 54 -2.03 11.60 -13.11
CA ASN A 54 -2.99 10.90 -12.26
C ASN A 54 -2.46 10.93 -10.83
N ILE A 55 -3.17 11.62 -9.94
CA ILE A 55 -2.77 11.79 -8.55
C ILE A 55 -3.89 11.31 -7.63
N VAL A 56 -3.54 10.46 -6.66
CA VAL A 56 -4.48 9.91 -5.67
C VAL A 56 -3.92 10.16 -4.28
N ASN A 57 -4.60 11.01 -3.51
CA ASN A 57 -4.13 11.46 -2.19
C ASN A 57 -4.16 10.37 -1.11
N GLU A 58 -5.04 9.38 -1.27
CA GLU A 58 -5.05 8.19 -0.41
C GLU A 58 -5.54 6.99 -1.22
N LEU A 59 -4.69 6.00 -1.37
CA LEU A 59 -5.09 4.77 -2.04
C LEU A 59 -6.14 4.03 -1.20
N PRO A 60 -7.21 3.53 -1.84
CA PRO A 60 -8.19 2.69 -1.14
C PRO A 60 -7.54 1.46 -0.52
N LYS A 61 -8.04 1.03 0.65
CA LYS A 61 -7.61 -0.19 1.34
C LYS A 61 -8.02 -1.48 0.60
N GLU A 62 -8.83 -1.36 -0.44
CA GLU A 62 -9.26 -2.48 -1.28
C GLU A 62 -8.05 -3.14 -1.95
N GLU A 63 -8.10 -4.47 -2.04
CA GLU A 63 -7.10 -5.27 -2.73
C GLU A 63 -7.06 -4.96 -4.24
N VAL A 64 -5.86 -4.81 -4.80
CA VAL A 64 -5.65 -4.70 -6.24
C VAL A 64 -5.82 -6.08 -6.88
N LYS A 65 -6.87 -6.24 -7.67
CA LYS A 65 -7.25 -7.54 -8.25
C LYS A 65 -6.52 -7.89 -9.54
N ASP A 66 -5.98 -6.89 -10.24
CA ASP A 66 -5.27 -7.05 -11.51
C ASP A 66 -4.48 -5.77 -11.81
N VAL A 67 -3.26 -5.91 -12.27
CA VAL A 67 -2.33 -4.82 -12.64
C VAL A 67 -2.09 -4.70 -14.14
N THR A 68 -2.73 -5.55 -14.95
CA THR A 68 -2.42 -5.70 -16.38
C THR A 68 -2.66 -4.40 -17.17
N THR A 69 -3.82 -3.79 -17.03
CA THR A 69 -4.13 -2.52 -17.72
C THR A 69 -3.22 -1.41 -17.25
N PHE A 70 -3.00 -1.30 -15.93
CA PHE A 70 -2.18 -0.25 -15.35
C PHE A 70 -0.72 -0.32 -15.82
N LYS A 71 -0.08 -1.49 -15.77
CA LYS A 71 1.32 -1.62 -16.21
C LYS A 71 1.52 -1.28 -17.68
N ASN A 72 0.52 -1.57 -18.55
CA ASN A 72 0.56 -1.22 -19.96
C ASN A 72 0.43 0.31 -20.16
N LEU A 73 -0.44 0.97 -19.36
CA LEU A 73 -0.53 2.42 -19.32
C LEU A 73 0.79 3.08 -18.94
N VAL A 74 1.44 2.61 -17.88
CA VAL A 74 2.76 3.10 -17.42
C VAL A 74 3.82 2.88 -18.47
N ALA A 75 3.76 1.78 -19.22
CA ALA A 75 4.67 1.48 -20.31
C ALA A 75 4.48 2.37 -21.54
N ARG A 76 3.43 3.19 -21.58
CA ARG A 76 3.00 4.00 -22.73
C ARG A 76 2.56 3.15 -23.93
N ASP A 77 2.04 1.96 -23.67
CA ASP A 77 1.42 1.16 -24.71
C ASP A 77 0.17 1.88 -25.25
N THR A 78 -0.18 1.62 -26.50
CA THR A 78 -1.42 2.12 -27.07
C THR A 78 -2.59 1.43 -26.41
N ILE A 79 -3.54 2.20 -25.89
CA ILE A 79 -4.74 1.69 -25.25
C ILE A 79 -5.98 2.07 -26.02
N GLU A 80 -6.95 1.18 -25.99
CA GLU A 80 -8.29 1.39 -26.52
C GLU A 80 -9.13 2.14 -25.49
N ILE A 81 -9.71 3.27 -25.89
CA ILE A 81 -10.66 4.04 -25.10
C ILE A 81 -12.03 3.98 -25.74
N LYS A 82 -13.02 3.62 -24.93
CA LYS A 82 -14.44 3.58 -25.32
C LYS A 82 -15.19 4.67 -24.59
N CYS A 83 -15.36 5.82 -25.23
CA CYS A 83 -16.22 6.87 -24.70
C CYS A 83 -17.68 6.57 -24.97
N THR A 84 -18.55 6.75 -23.97
CA THR A 84 -19.99 6.56 -24.13
C THR A 84 -20.53 7.42 -25.27
N GLY A 85 -21.13 6.81 -26.28
CA GLY A 85 -21.72 7.49 -27.44
C GLY A 85 -20.72 7.99 -28.49
N LYS A 86 -19.44 7.57 -28.41
CA LYS A 86 -18.40 7.87 -29.42
C LYS A 86 -17.79 6.59 -29.97
N GLU A 87 -17.16 6.71 -31.14
CA GLU A 87 -16.37 5.62 -31.69
C GLU A 87 -15.17 5.30 -30.79
N THR A 88 -14.76 4.03 -30.82
CA THR A 88 -13.57 3.57 -30.13
C THR A 88 -12.33 4.31 -30.64
N THR A 89 -11.56 4.88 -29.73
CA THR A 89 -10.34 5.62 -30.07
C THR A 89 -9.13 4.96 -29.43
N TYR A 90 -8.00 4.98 -30.12
CA TYR A 90 -6.73 4.50 -29.61
C TYR A 90 -5.85 5.70 -29.22
N ILE A 91 -5.34 5.68 -27.97
CA ILE A 91 -4.42 6.72 -27.52
C ILE A 91 -3.12 6.12 -27.02
N LYS A 92 -2.04 6.88 -27.14
CA LYS A 92 -0.78 6.61 -26.48
C LYS A 92 -0.77 7.37 -25.15
N ASN A 93 -0.71 6.62 -24.05
CA ASN A 93 -0.72 7.24 -22.73
C ASN A 93 0.56 8.06 -22.46
N VAL A 94 0.39 9.29 -21.99
CA VAL A 94 1.48 10.17 -21.55
C VAL A 94 1.41 10.50 -20.06
N THR A 95 0.29 10.15 -19.42
CA THR A 95 -0.01 10.47 -18.03
C THR A 95 1.01 9.82 -17.10
N LYS A 96 1.51 10.60 -16.15
CA LYS A 96 2.31 10.11 -15.02
C LYS A 96 1.38 9.72 -13.87
N HIS A 97 1.81 8.76 -13.06
CA HIS A 97 0.98 8.26 -11.96
C HIS A 97 1.70 8.48 -10.63
N LEU A 98 1.02 9.13 -9.72
CA LEU A 98 1.48 9.40 -8.35
C LEU A 98 0.39 8.98 -7.36
N PHE A 99 0.75 8.11 -6.44
CA PHE A 99 -0.14 7.59 -5.42
C PHE A 99 0.42 7.90 -4.04
N PHE A 100 -0.42 8.44 -3.18
CA PHE A 100 -0.13 8.60 -1.77
C PHE A 100 -0.88 7.54 -0.96
N ALA A 101 -0.23 6.98 0.04
CA ALA A 101 -0.83 5.98 0.91
C ALA A 101 -0.09 5.87 2.25
N SER A 102 -0.74 5.35 3.27
CA SER A 102 -0.07 5.01 4.53
C SER A 102 0.85 3.79 4.40
N LYS A 103 0.53 2.89 3.45
CA LYS A 103 1.32 1.71 3.06
C LYS A 103 1.05 1.33 1.62
N LEU A 104 1.90 0.50 1.01
CA LEU A 104 1.67 -0.03 -0.33
C LEU A 104 0.38 -0.87 -0.35
N PRO A 105 -0.40 -0.83 -1.46
CA PRO A 105 -1.68 -1.52 -1.56
C PRO A 105 -1.50 -3.03 -1.55
N THR A 106 -2.42 -3.76 -0.93
CA THR A 106 -2.42 -5.22 -0.99
C THR A 106 -2.73 -5.70 -2.41
N LEU A 107 -1.91 -6.59 -2.95
CA LEU A 107 -2.21 -7.28 -4.20
C LEU A 107 -2.98 -8.56 -3.93
N LYS A 108 -3.90 -8.93 -4.83
CA LYS A 108 -4.57 -10.22 -4.76
C LYS A 108 -3.57 -11.35 -4.85
N GLU A 109 -3.78 -12.41 -4.07
CA GLU A 109 -2.96 -13.61 -4.09
C GLU A 109 -2.74 -14.12 -5.52
N GLY A 110 -1.50 -14.45 -5.86
CA GLY A 110 -1.09 -14.91 -7.19
C GLY A 110 -0.80 -13.79 -8.20
N ILE A 111 -0.98 -12.51 -7.86
CA ILE A 111 -0.49 -11.42 -8.69
C ILE A 111 1.02 -11.28 -8.47
N TYR A 112 1.76 -11.83 -9.41
CA TYR A 112 3.19 -11.67 -9.50
C TYR A 112 3.56 -11.19 -10.89
N ASP A 113 3.85 -9.92 -11.04
CA ASP A 113 4.19 -9.30 -12.32
C ASP A 113 5.49 -8.50 -12.21
N GLU A 114 6.57 -9.07 -12.74
CA GLU A 114 7.90 -8.43 -12.74
C GLU A 114 7.91 -7.04 -13.37
N ARG A 115 7.13 -6.84 -14.45
CA ARG A 115 7.08 -5.54 -15.14
C ARG A 115 6.43 -4.48 -14.25
N PHE A 116 5.37 -4.85 -13.52
CA PHE A 116 4.73 -3.95 -12.56
C PHE A 116 5.71 -3.50 -11.48
N PHE A 117 6.42 -4.42 -10.84
CA PHE A 117 7.39 -4.10 -9.80
C PHE A 117 8.58 -3.27 -10.33
N LYS A 118 9.08 -3.57 -11.54
CA LYS A 118 10.16 -2.78 -12.16
C LYS A 118 9.76 -1.36 -12.54
N GLN A 119 8.46 -1.10 -12.71
CA GLN A 119 7.93 0.23 -13.00
C GLN A 119 7.63 1.04 -11.72
N MET A 120 7.69 0.42 -10.54
CA MET A 120 7.37 1.06 -9.27
C MET A 120 8.57 1.82 -8.71
N LEU A 121 8.35 3.07 -8.34
CA LEU A 121 9.24 3.88 -7.52
C LEU A 121 8.53 4.16 -6.20
N VAL A 122 9.20 3.88 -5.08
CA VAL A 122 8.63 4.12 -3.74
C VAL A 122 9.45 5.18 -3.02
N ILE A 123 8.75 6.16 -2.45
CA ILE A 123 9.34 7.19 -1.58
C ILE A 123 8.70 7.02 -0.20
N LYS A 124 9.53 6.82 0.82
CA LYS A 124 9.09 6.77 2.21
C LYS A 124 9.09 8.14 2.83
N CYS A 125 8.00 8.46 3.54
CA CYS A 125 7.83 9.65 4.37
C CYS A 125 7.45 9.20 5.79
N ASP A 126 8.41 8.62 6.51
CA ASP A 126 8.14 8.05 7.84
C ASP A 126 8.17 9.09 8.96
N GLU A 127 8.73 10.28 8.69
CA GLU A 127 8.80 11.38 9.63
C GLU A 127 7.56 12.26 9.56
N GLU A 128 7.22 12.88 10.69
CA GLU A 128 6.21 13.92 10.72
C GLU A 128 6.81 15.21 10.15
N ILE A 129 6.26 15.66 9.03
CA ILE A 129 6.70 16.86 8.34
C ILE A 129 5.63 17.92 8.52
N THR A 130 5.99 18.96 9.27
CA THR A 130 5.14 20.14 9.44
C THR A 130 5.60 21.23 8.47
N VAL A 131 4.69 21.72 7.66
CA VAL A 131 4.92 22.78 6.67
C VAL A 131 3.82 23.82 6.77
N ASP A 132 4.14 25.04 6.40
CA ASP A 132 3.15 26.08 6.22
C ASP A 132 2.53 25.92 4.81
N GLU A 133 1.26 25.53 4.78
CA GLU A 133 0.54 25.30 3.53
C GLU A 133 0.42 26.58 2.69
N GLU A 134 0.13 27.72 3.34
CA GLU A 134 -0.03 29.00 2.65
C GLU A 134 1.28 29.41 1.98
N GLU A 135 2.41 29.27 2.68
CA GLU A 135 3.73 29.58 2.15
C GLU A 135 4.11 28.66 0.97
N LEU A 136 3.88 27.35 1.10
CA LEU A 136 4.19 26.39 0.03
C LEU A 136 3.35 26.60 -1.22
N LEU A 137 2.13 27.06 -1.09
CA LEU A 137 1.22 27.34 -2.20
C LEU A 137 1.37 28.75 -2.77
N GLU A 138 2.25 29.60 -2.21
CA GLU A 138 2.57 30.88 -2.81
C GLU A 138 3.21 30.73 -4.20
N LYS A 139 2.90 31.69 -5.07
CA LYS A 139 3.41 31.69 -6.46
C LYS A 139 4.92 31.63 -6.53
N SER A 140 5.61 32.39 -5.68
CA SER A 140 7.08 32.44 -5.58
C SER A 140 7.69 31.09 -5.26
N CYS A 141 7.10 30.37 -4.30
CA CYS A 141 7.55 29.03 -3.92
C CYS A 141 7.30 28.01 -5.04
N LEU A 142 6.13 28.05 -5.68
CA LEU A 142 5.82 27.19 -6.82
C LEU A 142 6.77 27.42 -8.00
N GLU A 143 7.07 28.67 -8.33
CA GLU A 143 8.02 29.02 -9.38
C GLU A 143 9.44 28.54 -9.08
N TYR A 144 9.87 28.60 -7.82
CA TYR A 144 11.15 28.07 -7.37
C TYR A 144 11.21 26.54 -7.53
N ILE A 145 10.17 25.84 -7.09
CA ILE A 145 10.08 24.37 -7.18
C ILE A 145 10.11 23.92 -8.65
N ILE A 146 9.35 24.56 -9.52
CA ILE A 146 9.34 24.26 -10.96
C ILE A 146 10.71 24.48 -11.56
N SER A 147 11.32 25.64 -11.26
CA SER A 147 12.64 25.99 -11.80
C SER A 147 13.72 25.02 -11.34
N SER A 148 13.66 24.59 -10.08
CA SER A 148 14.58 23.59 -9.52
C SER A 148 14.38 22.23 -10.17
N ALA A 149 13.13 21.78 -10.34
CA ALA A 149 12.82 20.50 -10.97
C ALA A 149 13.27 20.47 -12.46
N ILE A 150 13.10 21.59 -13.18
CA ILE A 150 13.58 21.70 -14.57
C ILE A 150 15.11 21.64 -14.61
N ARG A 151 15.80 22.32 -13.70
CA ARG A 151 17.27 22.31 -13.64
C ARG A 151 17.79 20.90 -13.42
N GLU A 152 17.29 20.21 -12.39
CA GLU A 152 17.66 18.82 -12.09
C GLU A 152 17.40 17.89 -13.29
N TYR A 153 16.25 18.06 -13.95
CA TYR A 153 15.94 17.27 -15.13
C TYR A 153 16.90 17.50 -16.29
N LEU A 154 17.30 18.77 -16.55
CA LEU A 154 18.26 19.09 -17.59
C LEU A 154 19.66 18.53 -17.27
N GLU A 155 20.11 18.61 -16.01
CA GLU A 155 21.35 17.99 -15.56
C GLU A 155 21.34 16.47 -15.74
N MET A 156 20.22 15.80 -15.45
CA MET A 156 20.08 14.35 -15.70
C MET A 156 20.16 14.02 -17.20
N LEU A 157 19.62 14.88 -18.07
CA LEU A 157 19.70 14.69 -19.52
C LEU A 157 21.11 14.86 -20.05
N ASP A 158 21.83 15.90 -19.58
CA ASP A 158 23.20 16.18 -20.00
C ASP A 158 24.17 15.08 -19.58
N ASN A 159 23.93 14.46 -18.43
CA ASN A 159 24.71 13.33 -17.93
C ASN A 159 24.32 11.98 -18.55
N GLU A 160 23.35 11.94 -19.47
CA GLU A 160 22.77 10.72 -20.07
C GLU A 160 22.28 9.69 -19.04
N LYS A 161 22.04 10.13 -17.78
CA LYS A 161 21.75 9.26 -16.65
C LYS A 161 20.54 9.79 -15.86
N ILE A 162 19.38 9.21 -16.13
CA ILE A 162 18.18 9.49 -15.33
C ILE A 162 18.18 8.53 -14.14
N GLU A 163 18.68 8.98 -13.01
CA GLU A 163 18.64 8.26 -11.75
C GLU A 163 17.85 9.05 -10.71
N PHE A 164 17.00 8.33 -9.97
CA PHE A 164 16.29 8.91 -8.83
C PHE A 164 17.19 8.89 -7.60
N ALA A 165 17.22 9.98 -6.83
CA ALA A 165 18.11 10.15 -5.67
C ALA A 165 18.01 8.99 -4.66
N ASN A 166 16.82 8.44 -4.43
CA ASN A 166 16.56 7.37 -3.46
C ASN A 166 16.28 6.01 -4.13
N LYS A 167 16.91 5.76 -5.27
CA LYS A 167 16.63 4.54 -6.05
C LYS A 167 16.93 3.26 -5.27
N GLU A 168 18.05 3.20 -4.56
CA GLU A 168 18.45 2.02 -3.78
C GLU A 168 17.45 1.71 -2.67
N GLU A 169 16.98 2.73 -1.96
CA GLU A 169 15.95 2.57 -0.93
C GLU A 169 14.63 2.12 -1.55
N SER A 170 14.21 2.75 -2.64
CA SER A 170 13.02 2.34 -3.40
C SER A 170 13.12 0.87 -3.83
N ASP A 171 14.24 0.46 -4.42
CA ASP A 171 14.44 -0.91 -4.89
C ASP A 171 14.37 -1.92 -3.73
N ARG A 172 14.90 -1.56 -2.54
CA ARG A 172 14.77 -2.38 -1.33
C ARG A 172 13.32 -2.53 -0.89
N VAL A 173 12.57 -1.41 -0.81
CA VAL A 173 11.16 -1.44 -0.42
C VAL A 173 10.32 -2.24 -1.41
N VAL A 174 10.57 -2.09 -2.71
CA VAL A 174 9.89 -2.87 -3.74
C VAL A 174 10.23 -4.35 -3.62
N ALA A 175 11.47 -4.71 -3.30
CA ALA A 175 11.87 -6.10 -3.09
C ALA A 175 11.18 -6.72 -1.86
N GLU A 176 11.10 -5.99 -0.74
CA GLU A 176 10.36 -6.39 0.46
C GLU A 176 8.86 -6.55 0.17
N TYR A 177 8.27 -5.58 -0.52
CA TYR A 177 6.87 -5.63 -0.93
C TYR A 177 6.57 -6.81 -1.85
N LYS A 178 7.45 -7.09 -2.80
CA LYS A 178 7.37 -8.24 -3.70
C LYS A 178 7.46 -9.55 -2.91
N ALA A 179 8.41 -9.68 -1.98
CA ALA A 179 8.56 -10.83 -1.11
C ALA A 179 7.32 -11.04 -0.22
N GLY A 180 6.79 -9.96 0.37
CA GLY A 180 5.57 -10.00 1.18
C GLY A 180 4.32 -10.41 0.39
N ASN A 181 4.24 -10.10 -0.91
CA ASN A 181 3.15 -10.58 -1.77
C ASN A 181 3.35 -12.03 -2.26
N LEU A 182 4.58 -12.55 -2.20
CA LEU A 182 4.88 -13.97 -2.45
C LEU A 182 4.61 -14.84 -1.22
N GLU A 183 4.96 -14.30 -0.06
CA GLU A 183 4.68 -14.92 1.23
C GLU A 183 3.36 -14.37 1.74
N ASP A 184 2.20 -14.75 1.23
CA ASP A 184 0.91 -14.28 1.75
C ASP A 184 1.05 -13.11 2.73
N SER A 185 0.63 -11.90 2.39
CA SER A 185 0.51 -10.79 3.35
C SER A 185 -0.59 -11.15 4.35
N ASN A 186 -0.26 -12.10 5.21
CA ASN A 186 -1.23 -12.78 6.04
C ASN A 186 -1.42 -11.93 7.29
N SER A 187 -2.50 -11.14 7.32
CA SER A 187 -2.94 -10.46 8.55
C SER A 187 -2.90 -11.39 9.77
N ILE A 188 -3.12 -12.69 9.56
CA ILE A 188 -3.00 -13.72 10.58
C ILE A 188 -1.56 -13.91 11.06
N LYS A 189 -0.58 -13.92 10.15
CA LYS A 189 0.84 -14.08 10.51
C LYS A 189 1.35 -12.87 11.29
N GLU A 190 0.98 -11.67 10.84
CA GLU A 190 1.30 -10.43 11.56
C GLU A 190 0.63 -10.39 12.93
N PHE A 191 -0.65 -10.72 13.02
CA PHE A 191 -1.38 -10.82 14.28
C PHE A 191 -0.76 -11.82 15.25
N ILE A 192 -0.30 -12.97 14.76
CA ILE A 192 0.33 -14.00 15.58
C ILE A 192 1.69 -13.56 16.14
N ASN A 193 2.41 -12.66 15.44
CA ASN A 193 3.78 -12.27 15.77
C ASN A 193 3.90 -10.84 16.33
N SER A 194 2.83 -10.02 16.30
CA SER A 194 2.85 -8.68 16.89
C SER A 194 2.75 -8.73 18.41
N GLU A 195 3.36 -7.75 19.08
CA GLU A 195 3.32 -7.61 20.55
C GLU A 195 1.89 -7.41 21.08
N ASP A 196 1.07 -6.66 20.33
CA ASP A 196 -0.34 -6.38 20.60
C ASP A 196 -1.30 -7.37 19.92
N GLY A 197 -0.82 -8.52 19.47
CA GLY A 197 -1.58 -9.48 18.69
C GLY A 197 -2.12 -10.66 19.50
N LEU A 198 -1.86 -11.88 19.01
CA LEU A 198 -2.42 -13.10 19.58
C LEU A 198 -2.06 -13.33 21.06
N ASP A 199 -0.81 -13.03 21.44
CA ASP A 199 -0.34 -13.26 22.81
C ASP A 199 -1.06 -12.37 23.83
N SER A 200 -1.51 -11.16 23.43
CA SER A 200 -2.31 -10.26 24.27
C SER A 200 -3.69 -10.84 24.62
N CYS A 201 -4.25 -11.70 23.77
CA CYS A 201 -5.48 -12.41 24.11
C CYS A 201 -5.35 -13.34 25.33
N PHE A 202 -4.10 -13.67 25.73
CA PHE A 202 -3.78 -14.63 26.79
C PHE A 202 -3.07 -13.98 27.98
N GLU A 203 -3.11 -12.67 28.15
CA GLU A 203 -2.42 -11.97 29.26
C GLU A 203 -3.02 -12.33 30.63
N GLU A 204 -4.33 -12.44 30.71
CA GLU A 204 -5.04 -12.71 31.97
C GLU A 204 -5.38 -14.20 32.18
N THR A 205 -5.30 -15.03 31.13
CA THR A 205 -5.71 -16.44 31.18
C THR A 205 -4.99 -17.29 30.15
N ASP A 206 -4.69 -18.54 30.49
CA ASP A 206 -4.13 -19.51 29.55
C ASP A 206 -5.17 -20.15 28.62
N ILE A 207 -6.46 -19.89 28.82
CA ILE A 207 -7.53 -20.49 28.03
C ILE A 207 -8.47 -19.38 27.55
N VAL A 208 -8.60 -19.22 26.23
CA VAL A 208 -9.44 -18.20 25.60
C VAL A 208 -10.39 -18.84 24.59
N LYS A 209 -11.64 -18.37 24.54
CA LYS A 209 -12.59 -18.87 23.56
C LYS A 209 -12.18 -18.45 22.14
N ARG A 210 -12.38 -19.35 21.19
CA ARG A 210 -12.07 -19.05 19.78
C ARG A 210 -12.86 -17.86 19.24
N THR A 211 -14.06 -17.60 19.73
CA THR A 211 -14.89 -16.44 19.36
C THR A 211 -14.25 -15.14 19.83
N GLU A 212 -13.75 -15.09 21.05
CA GLU A 212 -13.06 -13.93 21.64
C GLU A 212 -11.79 -13.59 20.85
N ILE A 213 -10.98 -14.61 20.54
CA ILE A 213 -9.79 -14.41 19.69
C ILE A 213 -10.14 -13.89 18.29
N ASN A 214 -11.25 -14.39 17.71
CA ASN A 214 -11.68 -13.91 16.40
C ASN A 214 -12.18 -12.46 16.44
N GLU A 215 -12.88 -12.05 17.49
CA GLU A 215 -13.29 -10.65 17.70
C GLU A 215 -12.07 -9.75 17.89
N TYR A 216 -11.14 -10.15 18.73
CA TYR A 216 -9.89 -9.43 18.94
C TYR A 216 -9.09 -9.28 17.65
N TYR A 217 -8.92 -10.35 16.89
CA TYR A 217 -8.27 -10.34 15.59
C TYR A 217 -8.95 -9.39 14.59
N ASN A 218 -10.29 -9.37 14.55
CA ASN A 218 -11.01 -8.46 13.65
C ASN A 218 -10.77 -7.00 14.02
N ASN A 219 -10.79 -6.66 15.31
CA ASN A 219 -10.52 -5.30 15.80
C ASN A 219 -9.06 -4.93 15.54
N TRP A 220 -8.12 -5.82 15.86
CA TRP A 220 -6.70 -5.63 15.56
C TRP A 220 -6.45 -5.39 14.06
N CYS A 221 -7.14 -6.11 13.18
CA CYS A 221 -7.07 -5.88 11.75
C CYS A 221 -7.55 -4.48 11.35
N ILE A 222 -8.63 -3.98 11.97
CA ILE A 222 -9.15 -2.63 11.72
C ILE A 222 -8.13 -1.57 12.16
N ASP A 223 -7.57 -1.72 13.36
CA ASP A 223 -6.62 -0.78 13.96
C ASP A 223 -5.28 -0.75 13.19
N ASN A 224 -4.89 -1.88 12.58
CA ASN A 224 -3.64 -2.05 11.83
C ASN A 224 -3.83 -2.00 10.31
N ASP A 225 -4.99 -1.59 9.81
CA ASP A 225 -5.28 -1.46 8.38
C ASP A 225 -5.20 -2.78 7.58
N TYR A 226 -5.50 -3.91 8.22
CA TYR A 226 -5.63 -5.21 7.57
C TYR A 226 -7.08 -5.56 7.27
N LYS A 227 -7.28 -6.41 6.26
CA LYS A 227 -8.56 -7.06 6.01
C LYS A 227 -8.60 -8.38 6.79
N PRO A 228 -9.59 -8.60 7.66
CA PRO A 228 -9.71 -9.86 8.38
C PRO A 228 -9.88 -11.05 7.43
N GLU A 229 -9.13 -12.10 7.69
CA GLU A 229 -9.24 -13.39 7.04
C GLU A 229 -10.37 -14.23 7.66
N LYS A 230 -10.75 -15.33 6.97
CA LYS A 230 -11.78 -16.23 7.48
C LYS A 230 -11.31 -16.89 8.79
N LYS A 231 -12.20 -16.94 9.79
CA LYS A 231 -11.94 -17.56 11.11
C LYS A 231 -11.34 -18.98 11.05
N ALA A 232 -11.73 -19.78 10.04
CA ALA A 232 -11.19 -21.12 9.88
C ALA A 232 -9.70 -21.11 9.50
N LYS A 233 -9.24 -20.12 8.70
CA LYS A 233 -7.83 -19.92 8.36
C LYS A 233 -7.05 -19.45 9.58
N LEU A 234 -7.60 -18.46 10.32
CA LEU A 234 -7.02 -17.97 11.58
C LEU A 234 -6.75 -19.13 12.58
N TYR A 235 -7.75 -19.92 12.85
CA TYR A 235 -7.62 -21.02 13.83
C TYR A 235 -6.59 -22.07 13.39
N LYS A 236 -6.56 -22.38 12.10
CA LYS A 236 -5.56 -23.30 11.54
C LYS A 236 -4.13 -22.77 11.68
N GLU A 237 -3.91 -21.50 11.41
CA GLU A 237 -2.58 -20.89 11.52
C GLU A 237 -2.14 -20.77 13.01
N ILE A 238 -3.04 -20.45 13.94
CA ILE A 238 -2.75 -20.43 15.37
C ILE A 238 -2.25 -21.81 15.83
N LEU A 239 -2.92 -22.89 15.42
CA LEU A 239 -2.51 -24.27 15.79
C LEU A 239 -1.16 -24.67 15.16
N LYS A 240 -0.85 -24.19 13.96
CA LYS A 240 0.42 -24.45 13.29
C LYS A 240 1.62 -23.88 14.04
N THR A 241 1.43 -22.82 14.84
CA THR A 241 2.52 -22.26 15.66
C THR A 241 3.08 -23.24 16.67
N GLY A 242 2.31 -24.25 17.03
CA GLY A 242 2.66 -25.23 18.09
C GLY A 242 2.57 -24.65 19.51
N ARG A 243 2.42 -23.33 19.67
CA ARG A 243 2.33 -22.63 20.98
C ARG A 243 0.99 -22.84 21.69
N TYR A 244 -0.04 -23.19 20.94
CA TYR A 244 -1.42 -23.33 21.43
C TYR A 244 -1.97 -24.71 21.07
N GLU A 245 -2.92 -25.17 21.86
CA GLU A 245 -3.64 -26.42 21.63
C GLU A 245 -5.16 -26.21 21.67
N ASP A 246 -5.88 -27.05 20.96
CA ASP A 246 -7.32 -27.07 21.00
C ASP A 246 -7.82 -27.65 22.32
N THR A 247 -8.79 -27.00 22.92
CA THR A 247 -9.46 -27.47 24.13
C THR A 247 -10.93 -27.07 24.15
N THR A 248 -11.65 -27.57 25.11
CA THR A 248 -13.04 -27.21 25.37
C THR A 248 -13.16 -26.69 26.79
N ALA A 249 -13.63 -25.46 26.98
CA ALA A 249 -13.85 -24.90 28.31
C ALA A 249 -15.06 -25.56 29.03
N LEU A 250 -15.14 -25.35 30.34
CA LEU A 250 -16.31 -25.63 31.13
C LEU A 250 -17.53 -24.96 30.50
N GLY A 251 -18.50 -25.75 30.03
CA GLY A 251 -19.68 -25.28 29.26
C GLY A 251 -19.67 -25.67 27.79
N GLY A 252 -18.67 -26.42 27.31
CA GLY A 252 -18.65 -26.98 25.94
C GLY A 252 -18.20 -26.05 24.83
N TYR A 253 -17.66 -24.85 25.16
CA TYR A 253 -17.21 -23.88 24.14
C TYR A 253 -15.83 -24.23 23.60
N PRO A 254 -15.59 -24.19 22.28
CA PRO A 254 -14.27 -24.38 21.70
C PRO A 254 -13.31 -23.25 22.13
N CYS A 255 -12.13 -23.62 22.64
CA CYS A 255 -11.11 -22.71 23.15
C CYS A 255 -9.73 -23.05 22.57
N PHE A 256 -8.82 -22.09 22.66
CA PHE A 256 -7.38 -22.33 22.59
C PHE A 256 -6.79 -22.25 23.99
N LYS A 257 -5.80 -23.11 24.25
CA LYS A 257 -5.02 -23.11 25.47
C LYS A 257 -3.55 -22.90 25.13
N ARG A 258 -2.89 -21.98 25.84
CA ARG A 258 -1.43 -21.77 25.74
C ARG A 258 -0.71 -22.98 26.33
N LYS A 259 0.25 -23.52 25.60
CA LYS A 259 1.13 -24.57 26.12
C LYS A 259 2.19 -23.95 27.02
N VAL A 260 2.34 -24.46 28.21
CA VAL A 260 3.39 -24.04 29.13
C VAL A 260 4.71 -24.61 28.62
N ASP A 261 5.68 -23.77 28.31
CA ASP A 261 7.03 -24.20 28.03
C ASP A 261 7.64 -24.87 29.29
N ARG A 262 8.00 -26.14 29.20
CA ARG A 262 8.60 -26.89 30.28
C ARG A 262 10.03 -26.46 30.64
N SER A 263 10.54 -25.43 29.97
CA SER A 263 11.91 -24.92 30.21
C SER A 263 12.05 -24.02 31.44
N ASP A 264 10.96 -23.45 31.98
CA ASP A 264 11.03 -22.51 33.10
C ASP A 264 10.93 -23.15 34.50
N ASN A 265 10.83 -24.49 34.60
CA ASN A 265 10.70 -25.18 35.89
C ASN A 265 12.06 -25.54 36.56
N ASN A 266 13.21 -25.12 36.02
CA ASN A 266 14.53 -25.39 36.61
C ASN A 266 15.20 -24.20 37.31
N ALA A 267 14.48 -23.10 37.55
CA ALA A 267 15.05 -21.93 38.22
C ALA A 267 14.40 -21.61 39.58
N ARG A 268 13.80 -22.60 40.25
CA ARG A 268 13.38 -22.49 41.66
C ARG A 268 13.60 -23.82 42.38
N ILE A 269 14.81 -24.09 42.71
CA ILE A 269 15.24 -24.88 43.91
C ILE A 269 16.43 -24.17 44.53
#